data_d345b4be2e2f1076fbe1ae5550a75ba4
#
_entry.id   d345b4be2e2f1076fbe1ae5550a75ba4
#
_cell.length_a   1.000
_cell.length_b   1.000
_cell.length_c   1.000
_cell.angle_alpha   90.00
_cell.angle_beta   90.00
_cell.angle_gamma   90.00
#
_symmetry.space_group_name_H-M   'P 1'
#
loop_
_entity.id
_entity.type
_entity.pdbx_description
1 polymer ?
#
loop_
_entity_poly.entity_id
_entity_poly.type
_entity_poly.pdbx_seq_one_letter_code
_entity_poly.pdbx_strand_id
1 'polypeptide(L)'
;MNGSDLHILVIPTWYPGGSDQLLGIYHKHFSQALAENGVKVNMLFVDSQPISTLPRYPFMTKYYELPEKGYTTYCLRMLNMSRISYDLQMKLYAKKMEKLFLKYVAINGKPDVLHAQVTVPAGYAACVVGKKYGIPVIVTEHHGDFDYFFHGKEEEYIRFVGKHAAKITYVSSYMGDIFRKELGVQGQVLPNVVDCSRFSAPKAVDPNGPLQLVSVCALRIGKQIHIAAEALKILRESGRLPTSFRYTVVGDGEMADTFKKWVAEMGMSDCVDFVGTKTQAEIAQILSRSHMLLIPSRRESFGIPAIEALAAGVPVISTRCNGPETFLTPACSELCEVNDPQGMADAIERMYHRLPELKESDLRDVARQFDNASIAKLAQEYYREVMAK
;
A
#
# COMPACT_ATOMS: atom_id res chain seq x y z
N MET A 1 -23.97 -8.84 -17.04
CA MET A 1 -22.85 -9.79 -17.19
C MET A 1 -22.37 -10.11 -15.80
N ASN A 2 -22.39 -11.36 -15.39
CA ASN A 2 -21.91 -11.80 -14.08
C ASN A 2 -20.40 -11.69 -14.02
N GLY A 3 -19.78 -11.54 -12.84
CA GLY A 3 -18.32 -11.39 -12.68
C GLY A 3 -17.48 -12.53 -13.25
N SER A 4 -18.11 -13.69 -13.58
CA SER A 4 -17.48 -14.87 -14.15
C SER A 4 -16.95 -14.73 -15.60
N ASP A 5 -17.27 -13.64 -16.30
CA ASP A 5 -16.91 -13.47 -17.71
C ASP A 5 -15.65 -12.61 -17.93
N LEU A 6 -15.08 -12.00 -16.88
CA LEU A 6 -13.90 -11.16 -16.99
C LEU A 6 -12.61 -11.96 -16.82
N HIS A 7 -11.68 -11.84 -17.78
CA HIS A 7 -10.34 -12.42 -17.73
C HIS A 7 -9.30 -11.30 -17.62
N ILE A 8 -8.78 -11.07 -16.42
CA ILE A 8 -7.88 -9.98 -16.09
C ILE A 8 -6.47 -10.49 -15.85
N LEU A 9 -5.50 -9.79 -16.40
CA LEU A 9 -4.09 -10.08 -16.20
C LEU A 9 -3.43 -8.94 -15.43
N VAL A 10 -3.11 -9.17 -14.16
CA VAL A 10 -2.44 -8.18 -13.28
C VAL A 10 -0.94 -8.21 -13.52
N ILE A 11 -0.31 -7.05 -13.65
CA ILE A 11 1.12 -6.90 -13.97
C ILE A 11 1.75 -6.00 -12.90
N PRO A 12 2.33 -6.56 -11.81
CA PRO A 12 2.94 -5.78 -10.75
C PRO A 12 4.37 -5.38 -11.09
N THR A 13 4.79 -4.21 -10.57
CA THR A 13 6.20 -3.80 -10.56
C THR A 13 6.99 -4.53 -9.46
N TRP A 14 6.35 -4.76 -8.32
CA TRP A 14 6.92 -5.45 -7.16
C TRP A 14 6.11 -6.68 -6.79
N TYR A 15 6.79 -7.65 -6.22
CA TYR A 15 6.17 -8.88 -5.76
C TYR A 15 6.89 -9.41 -4.52
N PRO A 16 6.16 -9.89 -3.49
CA PRO A 16 6.78 -10.44 -2.29
C PRO A 16 7.71 -11.60 -2.61
N GLY A 17 8.91 -11.57 -2.06
CA GLY A 17 9.87 -12.67 -2.27
C GLY A 17 11.27 -12.32 -1.82
N GLY A 18 12.15 -13.34 -1.77
CA GLY A 18 13.54 -13.16 -1.39
C GLY A 18 13.71 -12.63 0.04
N SER A 19 14.35 -11.48 0.17
CA SER A 19 14.61 -10.82 1.46
C SER A 19 13.47 -9.92 1.94
N ASP A 20 12.50 -9.59 1.07
CA ASP A 20 11.38 -8.72 1.43
C ASP A 20 10.04 -9.40 1.07
N GLN A 21 9.40 -9.95 2.09
CA GLN A 21 8.11 -10.64 1.98
C GLN A 21 6.92 -9.67 1.99
N LEU A 22 7.15 -8.38 2.23
CA LEU A 22 6.11 -7.35 2.29
C LEU A 22 6.06 -6.49 1.03
N LEU A 23 7.14 -6.47 0.25
CA LEU A 23 7.24 -5.67 -0.97
C LEU A 23 6.16 -6.06 -1.99
N GLY A 24 5.22 -5.16 -2.24
CA GLY A 24 4.13 -5.40 -3.20
C GLY A 24 3.05 -6.38 -2.71
N ILE A 25 2.97 -6.67 -1.39
CA ILE A 25 1.96 -7.58 -0.81
C ILE A 25 0.52 -7.14 -1.16
N TYR A 26 0.26 -5.85 -1.28
CA TYR A 26 -1.03 -5.29 -1.65
C TYR A 26 -1.47 -5.69 -3.07
N HIS A 27 -0.54 -5.97 -3.99
CA HIS A 27 -0.88 -6.51 -5.32
C HIS A 27 -1.42 -7.94 -5.22
N LYS A 28 -0.87 -8.74 -4.28
CA LYS A 28 -1.40 -10.08 -3.99
C LYS A 28 -2.81 -9.98 -3.41
N HIS A 29 -3.01 -9.10 -2.43
CA HIS A 29 -4.34 -8.91 -1.82
C HIS A 29 -5.37 -8.44 -2.85
N PHE A 30 -5.00 -7.53 -3.73
CA PHE A 30 -5.86 -7.07 -4.81
C PHE A 30 -6.25 -8.21 -5.78
N SER A 31 -5.27 -9.02 -6.23
CA SER A 31 -5.53 -10.15 -7.12
C SER A 31 -6.38 -11.23 -6.44
N GLN A 32 -6.12 -11.51 -5.16
CA GLN A 32 -6.93 -12.42 -4.36
C GLN A 32 -8.38 -11.92 -4.23
N ALA A 33 -8.57 -10.62 -3.95
CA ALA A 33 -9.91 -10.03 -3.86
C ALA A 33 -10.68 -10.16 -5.19
N LEU A 34 -10.03 -9.95 -6.33
CA LEU A 34 -10.64 -10.18 -7.64
C LEU A 34 -11.07 -11.64 -7.83
N ALA A 35 -10.17 -12.60 -7.51
CA ALA A 35 -10.47 -14.03 -7.62
C ALA A 35 -11.64 -14.46 -6.73
N GLU A 36 -11.65 -14.02 -5.47
CA GLU A 36 -12.72 -14.30 -4.50
C GLU A 36 -14.08 -13.70 -4.91
N ASN A 37 -14.07 -12.67 -5.78
CA ASN A 37 -15.27 -12.03 -6.32
C ASN A 37 -15.57 -12.44 -7.78
N GLY A 38 -15.13 -13.62 -8.20
CA GLY A 38 -15.55 -14.29 -9.43
C GLY A 38 -14.87 -13.79 -10.70
N VAL A 39 -13.76 -13.04 -10.60
CA VAL A 39 -12.96 -12.64 -11.77
C VAL A 39 -11.93 -13.70 -12.05
N LYS A 40 -11.83 -14.16 -13.31
CA LYS A 40 -10.69 -14.96 -13.77
C LYS A 40 -9.46 -14.05 -13.80
N VAL A 41 -8.61 -14.17 -12.82
CA VAL A 41 -7.41 -13.35 -12.67
C VAL A 41 -6.16 -14.21 -12.61
N ASN A 42 -5.09 -13.74 -13.20
CA ASN A 42 -3.73 -14.25 -13.04
C ASN A 42 -2.75 -13.08 -13.02
N MET A 43 -1.49 -13.34 -12.65
CA MET A 43 -0.49 -12.31 -12.54
C MET A 43 0.71 -12.62 -13.42
N LEU A 44 1.28 -11.60 -14.10
CA LEU A 44 2.57 -11.70 -14.79
C LEU A 44 3.60 -10.84 -14.10
N PHE A 45 4.66 -11.44 -13.63
CA PHE A 45 5.74 -10.74 -12.95
C PHE A 45 7.09 -10.91 -13.65
N VAL A 46 7.68 -9.81 -14.09
CA VAL A 46 9.08 -9.79 -14.57
C VAL A 46 9.98 -9.54 -13.37
N ASP A 47 10.59 -10.62 -12.90
CA ASP A 47 11.47 -10.66 -11.73
C ASP A 47 12.85 -10.07 -12.07
N SER A 48 12.97 -8.74 -11.96
CA SER A 48 14.18 -8.00 -12.30
C SER A 48 15.17 -7.97 -11.14
N GLN A 49 16.21 -8.80 -11.21
CA GLN A 49 17.19 -9.02 -10.15
C GLN A 49 18.49 -8.23 -10.36
N PRO A 50 19.06 -7.57 -9.33
CA PRO A 50 20.34 -6.89 -9.44
C PRO A 50 21.50 -7.88 -9.71
N ILE A 51 22.58 -7.38 -10.32
CA ILE A 51 23.79 -8.18 -10.65
C ILE A 51 24.37 -8.87 -9.41
N SER A 52 24.28 -8.24 -8.25
CA SER A 52 24.74 -8.81 -6.98
C SER A 52 24.07 -10.12 -6.57
N THR A 53 22.94 -10.47 -7.18
CA THR A 53 22.22 -11.73 -6.91
C THR A 53 22.68 -12.89 -7.79
N LEU A 54 23.58 -12.68 -8.77
CA LEU A 54 24.07 -13.72 -9.69
C LEU A 54 24.66 -14.95 -8.97
N PRO A 55 25.44 -14.84 -7.89
CA PRO A 55 25.93 -16.02 -7.17
C PRO A 55 24.80 -16.91 -6.63
N ARG A 56 23.66 -16.30 -6.25
CA ARG A 56 22.49 -16.99 -5.72
C ARG A 56 21.57 -17.52 -6.84
N TYR A 57 21.61 -16.87 -8.01
CA TYR A 57 20.76 -17.17 -9.17
C TYR A 57 21.61 -17.23 -10.44
N PRO A 58 22.35 -18.33 -10.69
CA PRO A 58 23.31 -18.41 -11.79
C PRO A 58 22.65 -18.36 -13.19
N PHE A 59 21.32 -18.56 -13.29
CA PHE A 59 20.59 -18.49 -14.55
C PHE A 59 19.93 -17.12 -14.71
N MET A 60 20.42 -16.30 -15.63
CA MET A 60 19.96 -14.95 -15.93
C MET A 60 18.50 -14.88 -16.45
N THR A 61 17.96 -15.97 -16.96
CA THR A 61 16.57 -16.04 -17.43
C THR A 61 15.96 -17.36 -16.98
N LYS A 62 14.99 -17.28 -16.05
CA LYS A 62 14.27 -18.43 -15.55
C LYS A 62 12.77 -18.12 -15.55
N TYR A 63 11.99 -19.02 -16.17
CA TYR A 63 10.55 -19.05 -16.00
C TYR A 63 10.20 -19.91 -14.80
N TYR A 64 9.22 -19.47 -14.01
CA TYR A 64 8.66 -20.23 -12.88
C TYR A 64 7.24 -19.75 -12.58
N GLU A 65 6.50 -20.56 -11.86
CA GLU A 65 5.11 -20.29 -11.47
C GLU A 65 5.00 -20.32 -9.95
N LEU A 66 4.17 -19.45 -9.40
CA LEU A 66 3.84 -19.38 -7.98
C LEU A 66 2.32 -19.56 -7.87
N PRO A 67 1.85 -20.72 -7.41
CA PRO A 67 0.43 -20.91 -7.11
C PRO A 67 0.05 -20.03 -5.91
N GLU A 68 -1.05 -19.30 -6.06
CA GLU A 68 -1.61 -18.41 -5.06
C GLU A 68 -3.07 -18.81 -4.75
N LYS A 69 -3.68 -18.20 -3.75
CA LYS A 69 -5.08 -18.47 -3.43
C LYS A 69 -6.01 -17.90 -4.50
N GLY A 70 -6.52 -18.79 -5.35
CA GLY A 70 -7.48 -18.45 -6.41
C GLY A 70 -6.87 -17.95 -7.72
N TYR A 71 -5.54 -17.85 -7.84
CA TYR A 71 -4.86 -17.47 -9.08
C TYR A 71 -3.43 -17.99 -9.13
N THR A 72 -2.75 -17.82 -10.26
CA THR A 72 -1.33 -18.16 -10.42
C THR A 72 -0.54 -16.94 -10.84
N THR A 73 0.66 -16.75 -10.25
CA THR A 73 1.64 -15.77 -10.70
C THR A 73 2.67 -16.44 -11.61
N TYR A 74 2.72 -16.01 -12.86
CA TYR A 74 3.68 -16.45 -13.86
C TYR A 74 4.87 -15.51 -13.85
N CYS A 75 6.06 -16.03 -13.64
CA CYS A 75 7.26 -15.24 -13.43
C CYS A 75 8.31 -15.47 -14.51
N LEU A 76 8.98 -14.42 -14.94
CA LEU A 76 10.15 -14.50 -15.80
C LEU A 76 11.29 -13.66 -15.23
N ARG A 77 12.35 -14.32 -14.75
CA ARG A 77 13.52 -13.63 -14.20
C ARG A 77 14.34 -12.97 -15.29
N MET A 78 14.87 -11.78 -14.97
CA MET A 78 15.86 -11.09 -15.80
C MET A 78 16.89 -10.36 -14.93
N LEU A 79 18.04 -10.03 -15.51
CA LEU A 79 19.02 -9.18 -14.87
C LEU A 79 18.60 -7.71 -14.96
N ASN A 80 18.76 -6.98 -13.86
CA ASN A 80 18.53 -5.54 -13.80
C ASN A 80 19.73 -4.78 -14.38
N MET A 81 19.51 -4.11 -15.49
CA MET A 81 20.52 -3.34 -16.23
C MET A 81 20.42 -1.82 -15.97
N SER A 82 19.58 -1.38 -15.04
CA SER A 82 19.28 0.05 -14.83
C SER A 82 20.49 0.89 -14.42
N ARG A 83 21.52 0.25 -13.82
CA ARG A 83 22.79 0.89 -13.47
C ARG A 83 23.68 1.16 -14.69
N ILE A 84 23.49 0.40 -15.78
CA ILE A 84 24.23 0.56 -17.04
C ILE A 84 23.48 1.53 -17.94
N SER A 85 22.20 1.27 -18.19
CA SER A 85 21.31 2.14 -18.95
C SER A 85 19.86 1.89 -18.52
N TYR A 86 19.18 2.95 -18.11
CA TYR A 86 17.77 2.88 -17.74
C TYR A 86 16.89 2.58 -18.96
N ASP A 87 17.18 3.21 -20.10
CA ASP A 87 16.47 2.97 -21.36
C ASP A 87 16.60 1.52 -21.84
N LEU A 88 17.82 0.95 -21.78
CA LEU A 88 18.05 -0.46 -22.08
C LEU A 88 17.24 -1.36 -21.14
N GLN A 89 17.23 -1.05 -19.83
CA GLN A 89 16.44 -1.79 -18.84
C GLN A 89 14.96 -1.80 -19.20
N MET A 90 14.38 -0.64 -19.53
CA MET A 90 12.98 -0.52 -19.86
C MET A 90 12.61 -1.29 -21.13
N LYS A 91 13.42 -1.19 -22.18
CA LYS A 91 13.24 -1.95 -23.44
C LYS A 91 13.35 -3.46 -23.21
N LEU A 92 14.32 -3.91 -22.41
CA LEU A 92 14.47 -5.33 -22.07
C LEU A 92 13.32 -5.83 -21.20
N TYR A 93 12.87 -5.01 -20.23
CA TYR A 93 11.74 -5.36 -19.38
C TYR A 93 10.46 -5.56 -20.23
N ALA A 94 10.16 -4.64 -21.14
CA ALA A 94 9.02 -4.76 -22.06
C ALA A 94 9.10 -6.01 -22.96
N LYS A 95 10.29 -6.33 -23.51
CA LYS A 95 10.51 -7.56 -24.27
C LYS A 95 10.31 -8.84 -23.45
N LYS A 96 10.75 -8.83 -22.18
CA LYS A 96 10.55 -9.99 -21.27
C LYS A 96 9.07 -10.12 -20.89
N MET A 97 8.39 -9.01 -20.66
CA MET A 97 6.94 -9.00 -20.40
C MET A 97 6.18 -9.55 -21.60
N GLU A 98 6.49 -9.13 -22.81
CA GLU A 98 5.88 -9.66 -24.04
C GLU A 98 6.10 -11.18 -24.18
N LYS A 99 7.34 -11.65 -23.96
CA LYS A 99 7.64 -13.09 -24.00
C LYS A 99 6.83 -13.87 -22.97
N LEU A 100 6.69 -13.34 -21.75
CA LEU A 100 5.92 -13.95 -20.68
C LEU A 100 4.42 -13.94 -21.03
N PHE A 101 3.91 -12.84 -21.56
CA PHE A 101 2.54 -12.68 -22.02
C PHE A 101 2.17 -13.70 -23.12
N LEU A 102 3.00 -13.85 -24.14
CA LEU A 102 2.75 -14.83 -25.21
C LEU A 102 2.72 -16.26 -24.68
N LYS A 103 3.62 -16.60 -23.76
CA LYS A 103 3.59 -17.91 -23.10
C LYS A 103 2.31 -18.11 -22.30
N TYR A 104 1.88 -17.08 -21.57
CA TYR A 104 0.64 -17.10 -20.80
C TYR A 104 -0.58 -17.31 -21.71
N VAL A 105 -0.69 -16.53 -22.79
CA VAL A 105 -1.83 -16.59 -23.71
C VAL A 105 -1.95 -17.95 -24.39
N ALA A 106 -0.83 -18.58 -24.71
CA ALA A 106 -0.82 -19.93 -25.31
C ALA A 106 -1.44 -21.00 -24.38
N ILE A 107 -1.44 -20.79 -23.08
CA ILE A 107 -1.97 -21.74 -22.09
C ILE A 107 -3.37 -21.34 -21.61
N ASN A 108 -3.58 -20.06 -21.35
CA ASN A 108 -4.75 -19.55 -20.61
C ASN A 108 -5.75 -18.77 -21.47
N GLY A 109 -5.41 -18.51 -22.75
CA GLY A 109 -6.17 -17.64 -23.63
C GLY A 109 -5.85 -16.15 -23.46
N LYS A 110 -6.37 -15.33 -24.38
CA LYS A 110 -6.17 -13.88 -24.38
C LYS A 110 -6.98 -13.23 -23.24
N PRO A 111 -6.38 -12.36 -22.40
CA PRO A 111 -7.11 -11.60 -21.38
C PRO A 111 -7.91 -10.46 -22.02
N ASP A 112 -8.96 -10.02 -21.33
CA ASP A 112 -9.79 -8.89 -21.73
C ASP A 112 -9.12 -7.54 -21.38
N VAL A 113 -8.39 -7.49 -20.26
CA VAL A 113 -7.71 -6.28 -19.78
C VAL A 113 -6.35 -6.65 -19.18
N LEU A 114 -5.35 -5.82 -19.44
CA LEU A 114 -4.09 -5.79 -18.70
C LEU A 114 -4.21 -4.73 -17.61
N HIS A 115 -4.00 -5.11 -16.36
CA HIS A 115 -4.02 -4.18 -15.22
C HIS A 115 -2.64 -4.08 -14.58
N ALA A 116 -1.89 -3.05 -14.96
CA ALA A 116 -0.57 -2.81 -14.40
C ALA A 116 -0.67 -2.10 -13.05
N GLN A 117 0.18 -2.53 -12.13
CA GLN A 117 0.34 -1.94 -10.80
C GLN A 117 1.67 -1.22 -10.77
N VAL A 118 1.62 0.10 -10.63
CA VAL A 118 2.71 1.07 -10.79
C VAL A 118 3.00 1.42 -12.27
N THR A 119 3.17 2.70 -12.51
CA THR A 119 3.34 3.26 -13.87
C THR A 119 4.62 2.74 -14.55
N VAL A 120 5.73 2.63 -13.82
CA VAL A 120 7.03 2.21 -14.36
C VAL A 120 7.69 1.18 -13.43
N PRO A 121 8.18 0.06 -13.95
CA PRO A 121 8.24 -0.40 -15.34
C PRO A 121 7.00 -1.16 -15.82
N ALA A 122 6.13 -1.63 -14.92
CA ALA A 122 5.02 -2.52 -15.26
C ALA A 122 4.00 -1.86 -16.21
N GLY A 123 3.56 -0.63 -15.89
CA GLY A 123 2.61 0.12 -16.71
C GLY A 123 3.14 0.40 -18.12
N TYR A 124 4.42 0.80 -18.24
CA TYR A 124 5.06 0.95 -19.53
C TYR A 124 5.04 -0.34 -20.35
N ALA A 125 5.48 -1.46 -19.75
CA ALA A 125 5.51 -2.73 -20.44
C ALA A 125 4.11 -3.24 -20.81
N ALA A 126 3.12 -3.06 -19.93
CA ALA A 126 1.72 -3.38 -20.20
C ALA A 126 1.17 -2.56 -21.37
N CYS A 127 1.46 -1.26 -21.45
CA CYS A 127 1.05 -0.39 -22.56
C CYS A 127 1.71 -0.80 -23.90
N VAL A 128 2.99 -1.21 -23.88
CA VAL A 128 3.67 -1.74 -25.07
C VAL A 128 2.97 -3.02 -25.58
N VAL A 129 2.69 -3.97 -24.67
CA VAL A 129 1.99 -5.23 -24.99
C VAL A 129 0.54 -4.95 -25.41
N GLY A 130 -0.20 -4.17 -24.62
CA GLY A 130 -1.59 -3.86 -24.91
C GLY A 130 -1.79 -3.20 -26.29
N LYS A 131 -0.94 -2.21 -26.63
CA LYS A 131 -0.95 -1.58 -27.95
C LYS A 131 -0.69 -2.57 -29.08
N LYS A 132 0.27 -3.48 -28.89
CA LYS A 132 0.65 -4.46 -29.94
C LYS A 132 -0.42 -5.52 -30.17
N TYR A 133 -1.12 -5.96 -29.12
CA TYR A 133 -2.08 -7.07 -29.18
C TYR A 133 -3.55 -6.63 -29.09
N GLY A 134 -3.81 -5.32 -29.12
CA GLY A 134 -5.17 -4.77 -29.06
C GLY A 134 -5.90 -5.15 -27.77
N ILE A 135 -5.27 -4.92 -26.63
CA ILE A 135 -5.85 -5.18 -25.30
C ILE A 135 -5.82 -3.87 -24.52
N PRO A 136 -6.95 -3.41 -23.95
CA PRO A 136 -7.00 -2.21 -23.13
C PRO A 136 -6.15 -2.38 -21.87
N VAL A 137 -5.48 -1.30 -21.45
CA VAL A 137 -4.59 -1.28 -20.29
C VAL A 137 -5.12 -0.31 -19.23
N ILE A 138 -5.30 -0.79 -18.01
CA ILE A 138 -5.47 0.04 -16.82
C ILE A 138 -4.14 0.10 -16.09
N VAL A 139 -3.78 1.27 -15.57
CA VAL A 139 -2.58 1.46 -14.74
C VAL A 139 -2.98 2.09 -13.44
N THR A 140 -2.70 1.41 -12.30
CA THR A 140 -2.88 1.96 -10.96
C THR A 140 -1.53 2.39 -10.39
N GLU A 141 -1.43 3.65 -9.96
CA GLU A 141 -0.22 4.17 -9.32
C GLU A 141 -0.32 4.11 -7.79
N HIS A 142 0.80 3.74 -7.15
CA HIS A 142 0.90 3.53 -5.70
C HIS A 142 1.95 4.40 -5.00
N HIS A 143 2.85 5.06 -5.75
CA HIS A 143 3.95 5.84 -5.17
C HIS A 143 3.47 7.17 -4.60
N GLY A 144 3.69 7.39 -3.30
CA GLY A 144 3.37 8.67 -2.65
C GLY A 144 4.24 9.84 -3.11
N ASP A 145 5.47 9.57 -3.56
CA ASP A 145 6.43 10.55 -4.08
C ASP A 145 6.47 10.56 -5.61
N PHE A 146 5.35 10.27 -6.27
CA PHE A 146 5.27 10.10 -7.71
C PHE A 146 5.67 11.36 -8.49
N ASP A 147 5.45 12.55 -7.94
CA ASP A 147 5.90 13.84 -8.49
C ASP A 147 7.41 13.92 -8.73
N TYR A 148 8.21 13.24 -7.90
CA TYR A 148 9.66 13.19 -8.06
C TYR A 148 10.11 12.55 -9.39
N PHE A 149 9.35 11.59 -9.90
CA PHE A 149 9.71 10.85 -11.11
C PHE A 149 9.49 11.64 -12.42
N PHE A 150 8.73 12.74 -12.38
CA PHE A 150 8.49 13.60 -13.56
C PHE A 150 9.69 14.45 -13.98
N HIS A 151 10.72 14.51 -13.16
CA HIS A 151 11.93 15.32 -13.48
C HIS A 151 13.16 14.41 -13.61
N GLY A 152 12.94 13.12 -13.86
CA GLY A 152 13.98 12.10 -13.91
C GLY A 152 13.97 11.30 -15.21
N LYS A 153 14.74 10.23 -15.19
CA LYS A 153 14.86 9.25 -16.28
C LYS A 153 13.57 8.47 -16.54
N GLU A 154 12.60 8.55 -15.63
CA GLU A 154 11.29 7.89 -15.70
C GLU A 154 10.27 8.68 -16.54
N GLU A 155 10.45 9.99 -16.70
CA GLU A 155 9.47 10.91 -17.28
C GLU A 155 8.95 10.47 -18.65
N GLU A 156 9.84 10.12 -19.58
CA GLU A 156 9.46 9.70 -20.94
C GLU A 156 8.51 8.48 -20.90
N TYR A 157 8.81 7.50 -20.03
CA TYR A 157 8.02 6.30 -19.88
C TYR A 157 6.68 6.57 -19.21
N ILE A 158 6.64 7.47 -18.23
CA ILE A 158 5.40 7.91 -17.58
C ILE A 158 4.51 8.64 -18.60
N ARG A 159 5.06 9.54 -19.39
CA ARG A 159 4.32 10.22 -20.48
C ARG A 159 3.81 9.24 -21.54
N PHE A 160 4.61 8.21 -21.87
CA PHE A 160 4.15 7.14 -22.75
C PHE A 160 2.94 6.40 -22.16
N VAL A 161 2.95 6.07 -20.88
CA VAL A 161 1.82 5.45 -20.18
C VAL A 161 0.60 6.38 -20.20
N GLY A 162 0.76 7.65 -19.86
CA GLY A 162 -0.31 8.66 -19.90
C GLY A 162 -1.03 8.74 -21.25
N LYS A 163 -0.28 8.51 -22.35
CA LYS A 163 -0.82 8.54 -23.72
C LYS A 163 -1.49 7.23 -24.16
N HIS A 164 -1.08 6.09 -23.64
CA HIS A 164 -1.47 4.77 -24.18
C HIS A 164 -2.29 3.91 -23.23
N ALA A 165 -2.36 4.24 -21.94
CA ALA A 165 -3.29 3.58 -21.03
C ALA A 165 -4.74 3.96 -21.38
N ALA A 166 -5.63 2.98 -21.41
CA ALA A 166 -7.07 3.20 -21.61
C ALA A 166 -7.68 3.89 -20.37
N LYS A 167 -7.11 3.63 -19.19
CA LYS A 167 -7.49 4.29 -17.93
C LYS A 167 -6.28 4.35 -17.01
N ILE A 168 -6.11 5.49 -16.34
CA ILE A 168 -5.19 5.66 -15.20
C ILE A 168 -6.02 5.69 -13.93
N THR A 169 -5.58 4.95 -12.92
CA THR A 169 -6.13 4.98 -11.58
C THR A 169 -5.00 5.23 -10.57
N TYR A 170 -5.37 5.66 -9.38
CA TYR A 170 -4.44 5.94 -8.29
C TYR A 170 -5.12 5.62 -6.95
N VAL A 171 -4.31 5.33 -5.94
CA VAL A 171 -4.85 4.82 -4.66
C VAL A 171 -5.51 5.89 -3.79
N SER A 172 -5.29 7.18 -4.07
CA SER A 172 -5.91 8.30 -3.35
C SER A 172 -6.10 9.52 -4.27
N SER A 173 -7.06 10.40 -3.96
CA SER A 173 -7.33 11.61 -4.75
C SER A 173 -6.14 12.57 -4.81
N TYR A 174 -5.32 12.63 -3.77
CA TYR A 174 -4.06 13.39 -3.76
C TYR A 174 -3.17 13.07 -4.96
N MET A 175 -3.04 11.79 -5.30
CA MET A 175 -2.23 11.38 -6.47
C MET A 175 -2.86 11.86 -7.79
N GLY A 176 -4.19 11.98 -7.85
CA GLY A 176 -4.90 12.49 -9.02
C GLY A 176 -4.52 13.92 -9.37
N ASP A 177 -4.24 14.75 -8.38
CA ASP A 177 -3.79 16.13 -8.60
C ASP A 177 -2.41 16.18 -9.26
N ILE A 178 -1.51 15.26 -8.87
CA ILE A 178 -0.19 15.11 -9.50
C ILE A 178 -0.35 14.70 -10.96
N PHE A 179 -1.16 13.67 -11.26
CA PHE A 179 -1.40 13.23 -12.64
C PHE A 179 -2.02 14.33 -13.53
N ARG A 180 -2.96 15.07 -12.98
CA ARG A 180 -3.59 16.19 -13.69
C ARG A 180 -2.59 17.29 -13.99
N LYS A 181 -1.80 17.68 -13.00
CA LYS A 181 -0.79 18.73 -13.13
C LYS A 181 0.31 18.37 -14.13
N GLU A 182 0.90 17.17 -14.01
CA GLU A 182 2.11 16.78 -14.72
C GLU A 182 1.84 16.16 -16.10
N LEU A 183 0.70 15.47 -16.27
CA LEU A 183 0.34 14.79 -17.53
C LEU A 183 -0.89 15.38 -18.23
N GLY A 184 -1.67 16.24 -17.58
CA GLY A 184 -2.98 16.66 -18.08
C GLY A 184 -4.00 15.52 -18.13
N VAL A 185 -3.75 14.40 -17.45
CA VAL A 185 -4.60 13.22 -17.46
C VAL A 185 -5.49 13.20 -16.22
N GLN A 186 -6.78 13.03 -16.44
CA GLN A 186 -7.74 12.80 -15.37
C GLN A 186 -7.94 11.28 -15.19
N GLY A 187 -7.44 10.76 -14.08
CA GLY A 187 -7.67 9.37 -13.67
C GLY A 187 -8.80 9.24 -12.65
N GLN A 188 -8.96 8.05 -12.12
CA GLN A 188 -9.97 7.73 -11.09
C GLN A 188 -9.32 7.07 -9.89
N VAL A 189 -9.94 7.18 -8.71
CA VAL A 189 -9.43 6.54 -7.50
C VAL A 189 -9.79 5.05 -7.53
N LEU A 190 -8.78 4.20 -7.37
CA LEU A 190 -8.92 2.77 -7.09
C LEU A 190 -8.08 2.48 -5.84
N PRO A 191 -8.70 2.50 -4.66
CA PRO A 191 -8.00 2.32 -3.39
C PRO A 191 -7.32 0.95 -3.26
N ASN A 192 -6.32 0.87 -2.37
CA ASN A 192 -5.80 -0.43 -1.95
C ASN A 192 -6.87 -1.23 -1.22
N VAL A 193 -6.87 -2.54 -1.41
CA VAL A 193 -7.78 -3.46 -0.73
C VAL A 193 -7.23 -3.83 0.65
N VAL A 194 -8.12 -3.94 1.62
CA VAL A 194 -7.83 -4.47 2.96
C VAL A 194 -8.84 -5.56 3.29
N ASP A 195 -8.37 -6.73 3.66
CA ASP A 195 -9.24 -7.82 4.14
C ASP A 195 -9.73 -7.49 5.56
N CYS A 196 -10.82 -6.72 5.65
CA CYS A 196 -11.39 -6.26 6.91
C CYS A 196 -11.82 -7.41 7.83
N SER A 197 -12.10 -8.60 7.28
CA SER A 197 -12.51 -9.77 8.09
C SER A 197 -11.42 -10.23 9.05
N ARG A 198 -10.14 -10.02 8.71
CA ARG A 198 -8.99 -10.36 9.56
C ARG A 198 -8.91 -9.51 10.82
N PHE A 199 -9.51 -8.33 10.81
CA PHE A 199 -9.49 -7.34 11.88
C PHE A 199 -10.83 -7.28 12.66
N SER A 200 -11.72 -8.25 12.44
CA SER A 200 -13.07 -8.25 13.01
C SER A 200 -13.15 -8.78 14.46
N ALA A 201 -12.03 -9.19 15.05
CA ALA A 201 -12.01 -9.66 16.43
C ALA A 201 -12.59 -8.59 17.39
N PRO A 202 -13.30 -9.00 18.46
CA PRO A 202 -13.74 -8.08 19.49
C PRO A 202 -12.56 -7.34 20.12
N LYS A 203 -12.78 -6.09 20.52
CA LYS A 203 -11.79 -5.35 21.31
C LYS A 203 -11.48 -6.06 22.62
N ALA A 204 -10.20 -6.17 22.94
CA ALA A 204 -9.68 -6.81 24.14
C ALA A 204 -8.82 -5.83 24.96
N VAL A 205 -9.27 -4.58 25.03
CA VAL A 205 -8.61 -3.51 25.78
C VAL A 205 -8.95 -3.68 27.27
N ASP A 206 -7.93 -3.61 28.13
CA ASP A 206 -8.15 -3.56 29.58
C ASP A 206 -8.65 -2.15 29.97
N PRO A 207 -9.89 -2.02 30.49
CA PRO A 207 -10.46 -0.71 30.83
C PRO A 207 -9.73 -0.04 32.00
N ASN A 208 -8.98 -0.79 32.82
CA ASN A 208 -8.19 -0.27 33.95
C ASN A 208 -6.69 -0.24 33.67
N GLY A 209 -6.29 -0.67 32.48
CA GLY A 209 -4.89 -0.70 32.05
C GLY A 209 -4.37 0.63 31.50
N PRO A 210 -3.09 0.67 31.12
CA PRO A 210 -2.54 1.84 30.47
C PRO A 210 -3.16 2.08 29.10
N LEU A 211 -3.19 3.34 28.66
CA LEU A 211 -3.60 3.71 27.31
C LEU A 211 -2.66 3.07 26.28
N GLN A 212 -3.20 2.21 25.42
CA GLN A 212 -2.44 1.47 24.40
C GLN A 212 -2.47 2.23 23.07
N LEU A 213 -1.32 2.66 22.62
CA LEU A 213 -1.13 3.34 21.34
C LEU A 213 -0.26 2.46 20.43
N VAL A 214 -0.49 2.50 19.13
CA VAL A 214 0.25 1.68 18.18
C VAL A 214 0.58 2.45 16.90
N SER A 215 1.74 2.19 16.31
CA SER A 215 2.05 2.49 14.90
C SER A 215 2.44 1.23 14.17
N VAL A 216 2.00 1.10 12.92
CA VAL A 216 2.33 -0.02 12.03
C VAL A 216 2.90 0.54 10.74
N CYS A 217 4.21 0.39 10.51
CA CYS A 217 4.86 0.91 9.30
C CYS A 217 6.24 0.28 9.04
N ALA A 218 6.73 0.40 7.80
CA ALA A 218 8.17 0.20 7.54
C ALA A 218 8.95 1.37 8.15
N LEU A 219 9.97 1.09 8.97
CA LEU A 219 10.71 2.11 9.73
C LEU A 219 11.69 2.87 8.82
N ARG A 220 11.14 3.84 8.07
CA ARG A 220 11.87 4.78 7.21
C ARG A 220 11.77 6.20 7.78
N ILE A 221 12.68 7.08 7.41
CA ILE A 221 12.73 8.46 7.93
C ILE A 221 11.40 9.22 7.76
N GLY A 222 10.71 9.02 6.64
CA GLY A 222 9.41 9.66 6.35
C GLY A 222 8.26 9.20 7.26
N LYS A 223 8.42 8.11 8.04
CA LYS A 223 7.40 7.61 8.97
C LYS A 223 7.43 8.29 10.34
N GLN A 224 8.50 9.02 10.65
CA GLN A 224 8.60 10.00 11.75
C GLN A 224 8.13 9.47 13.12
N ILE A 225 8.45 8.24 13.48
CA ILE A 225 8.08 7.63 14.78
C ILE A 225 8.53 8.48 15.97
N HIS A 226 9.64 9.22 15.83
CA HIS A 226 10.13 10.13 16.85
C HIS A 226 9.13 11.27 17.16
N ILE A 227 8.39 11.78 16.17
CA ILE A 227 7.36 12.82 16.39
C ILE A 227 6.23 12.29 17.29
N ALA A 228 5.80 11.04 17.09
CA ALA A 228 4.83 10.42 18.01
C ALA A 228 5.41 10.24 19.42
N ALA A 229 6.68 9.84 19.54
CA ALA A 229 7.33 9.71 20.84
C ALA A 229 7.48 11.07 21.55
N GLU A 230 7.83 12.14 20.82
CA GLU A 230 7.87 13.51 21.35
C GLU A 230 6.50 13.98 21.82
N ALA A 231 5.44 13.74 21.06
CA ALA A 231 4.06 14.05 21.43
C ALA A 231 3.66 13.35 22.74
N LEU A 232 4.00 12.07 22.88
CA LEU A 232 3.73 11.30 24.10
C LEU A 232 4.56 11.78 25.27
N LYS A 233 5.80 12.24 25.05
CA LYS A 233 6.62 12.89 26.07
C LYS A 233 5.97 14.17 26.58
N ILE A 234 5.49 15.03 25.68
CA ILE A 234 4.75 16.26 26.03
C ILE A 234 3.54 15.93 26.92
N LEU A 235 2.75 14.92 26.55
CA LEU A 235 1.58 14.50 27.32
C LEU A 235 1.95 13.98 28.71
N ARG A 236 3.04 13.21 28.82
CA ARG A 236 3.56 12.70 30.09
C ARG A 236 4.03 13.82 31.01
N GLU A 237 4.85 14.75 30.50
CA GLU A 237 5.42 15.83 31.27
C GLU A 237 4.37 16.87 31.71
N SER A 238 3.34 17.09 30.89
CA SER A 238 2.25 18.03 31.22
C SER A 238 1.14 17.43 32.10
N GLY A 239 1.13 16.10 32.30
CA GLY A 239 0.08 15.42 33.06
C GLY A 239 -1.31 15.51 32.42
N ARG A 240 -1.40 15.76 31.12
CA ARG A 240 -2.66 15.97 30.39
C ARG A 240 -3.46 14.68 30.18
N LEU A 241 -2.81 13.52 30.23
CA LEU A 241 -3.49 12.22 30.23
C LEU A 241 -3.60 11.71 31.68
N PRO A 242 -4.79 11.30 32.13
CA PRO A 242 -5.01 10.86 33.51
C PRO A 242 -4.47 9.46 33.82
N THR A 243 -3.97 8.73 32.83
CA THR A 243 -3.46 7.36 32.96
C THR A 243 -2.07 7.21 32.36
N SER A 244 -1.37 6.14 32.75
CA SER A 244 -0.16 5.71 32.08
C SER A 244 -0.45 5.24 30.66
N PHE A 245 0.55 5.22 29.79
CA PHE A 245 0.41 4.74 28.42
C PHE A 245 1.55 3.80 28.02
N ARG A 246 1.28 3.01 26.97
CA ARG A 246 2.27 2.21 26.23
C ARG A 246 2.14 2.52 24.76
N TYR A 247 3.26 2.69 24.08
CA TYR A 247 3.31 2.91 22.64
C TYR A 247 4.06 1.77 21.96
N THR A 248 3.33 0.97 21.18
CA THR A 248 3.88 -0.17 20.43
C THR A 248 4.18 0.24 18.99
N VAL A 249 5.44 0.08 18.58
CA VAL A 249 5.89 0.33 17.20
C VAL A 249 6.10 -1.01 16.51
N VAL A 250 5.21 -1.30 15.53
CA VAL A 250 5.25 -2.53 14.72
C VAL A 250 5.90 -2.24 13.38
N GLY A 251 6.89 -3.02 13.03
CA GLY A 251 7.63 -2.94 11.78
C GLY A 251 9.13 -2.92 11.98
N ASP A 252 9.84 -2.91 10.84
CA ASP A 252 11.29 -2.84 10.79
C ASP A 252 11.73 -2.01 9.58
N GLY A 253 12.99 -1.64 9.49
CA GLY A 253 13.53 -0.85 8.40
C GLY A 253 14.83 -0.16 8.72
N GLU A 254 15.35 0.59 7.76
CA GLU A 254 16.65 1.26 7.83
C GLU A 254 16.81 2.25 8.99
N MET A 255 15.70 2.77 9.52
CA MET A 255 15.67 3.73 10.62
C MET A 255 15.41 3.10 11.99
N ALA A 256 15.25 1.77 12.08
CA ALA A 256 14.85 1.11 13.31
C ALA A 256 15.76 1.46 14.50
N ASP A 257 17.06 1.30 14.33
CA ASP A 257 18.03 1.57 15.41
C ASP A 257 18.14 3.08 15.71
N THR A 258 17.99 3.93 14.69
CA THR A 258 17.98 5.38 14.88
C THR A 258 16.76 5.82 15.68
N PHE A 259 15.57 5.33 15.37
CA PHE A 259 14.36 5.64 16.15
C PHE A 259 14.46 5.14 17.59
N LYS A 260 14.96 3.93 17.83
CA LYS A 260 15.20 3.41 19.18
C LYS A 260 16.14 4.32 19.97
N LYS A 261 17.24 4.77 19.32
CA LYS A 261 18.20 5.70 19.94
C LYS A 261 17.54 7.03 20.31
N TRP A 262 16.79 7.64 19.40
CA TRP A 262 16.09 8.91 19.68
C TRP A 262 15.06 8.77 20.80
N VAL A 263 14.30 7.68 20.83
CA VAL A 263 13.35 7.38 21.93
C VAL A 263 14.08 7.25 23.27
N ALA A 264 15.25 6.60 23.29
CA ALA A 264 16.06 6.49 24.50
C ALA A 264 16.62 7.83 24.96
N GLU A 265 17.11 8.67 24.04
CA GLU A 265 17.59 10.03 24.32
C GLU A 265 16.48 10.94 24.87
N MET A 266 15.22 10.71 24.49
CA MET A 266 14.05 11.39 25.05
C MET A 266 13.64 10.87 26.44
N GLY A 267 14.25 9.76 26.93
CA GLY A 267 13.86 9.11 28.19
C GLY A 267 12.51 8.40 28.12
N MET A 268 12.14 7.87 26.94
CA MET A 268 10.84 7.23 26.68
C MET A 268 10.92 5.69 26.55
N SER A 269 12.07 5.09 26.81
CA SER A 269 12.28 3.63 26.63
C SER A 269 11.43 2.77 27.58
N ASP A 270 10.91 3.33 28.65
CA ASP A 270 10.05 2.65 29.62
C ASP A 270 8.62 2.44 29.13
N CYS A 271 8.19 3.21 28.12
CA CYS A 271 6.80 3.20 27.61
C CYS A 271 6.68 3.03 26.09
N VAL A 272 7.80 2.92 25.34
CA VAL A 272 7.82 2.72 23.90
C VAL A 272 8.48 1.38 23.57
N ASP A 273 7.72 0.48 22.95
CA ASP A 273 8.15 -0.87 22.59
C ASP A 273 8.29 -1.03 21.07
N PHE A 274 9.49 -1.36 20.58
CA PHE A 274 9.72 -1.75 19.19
C PHE A 274 9.64 -3.28 19.06
N VAL A 275 8.57 -3.80 18.47
CA VAL A 275 8.28 -5.23 18.45
C VAL A 275 8.67 -5.94 17.14
N GLY A 276 9.31 -5.21 16.23
CA GLY A 276 9.74 -5.73 14.92
C GLY A 276 8.57 -6.02 13.98
N THR A 277 8.88 -6.66 12.86
CA THR A 277 7.89 -7.06 11.85
C THR A 277 6.93 -8.11 12.41
N LYS A 278 5.65 -7.97 12.10
CA LYS A 278 4.57 -8.87 12.51
C LYS A 278 3.76 -9.35 11.31
N THR A 279 3.18 -10.53 11.43
CA THR A 279 2.19 -11.03 10.47
C THR A 279 0.88 -10.25 10.59
N GLN A 280 0.03 -10.27 9.56
CA GLN A 280 -1.28 -9.61 9.63
C GLN A 280 -2.15 -10.12 10.79
N ALA A 281 -2.07 -11.41 11.12
CA ALA A 281 -2.78 -11.97 12.27
C ALA A 281 -2.28 -11.38 13.60
N GLU A 282 -0.97 -11.24 13.78
CA GLU A 282 -0.39 -10.59 14.96
C GLU A 282 -0.74 -9.10 15.01
N ILE A 283 -0.73 -8.40 13.86
CA ILE A 283 -1.15 -6.99 13.76
C ILE A 283 -2.62 -6.86 14.20
N ALA A 284 -3.50 -7.74 13.74
CA ALA A 284 -4.90 -7.74 14.15
C ALA A 284 -5.06 -7.94 15.68
N GLN A 285 -4.26 -8.83 16.28
CA GLN A 285 -4.24 -9.01 17.73
C GLN A 285 -3.73 -7.78 18.50
N ILE A 286 -2.70 -7.10 17.96
CA ILE A 286 -2.18 -5.87 18.56
C ILE A 286 -3.24 -4.77 18.47
N LEU A 287 -3.84 -4.57 17.29
CA LEU A 287 -4.89 -3.59 17.08
C LEU A 287 -6.11 -3.84 17.98
N SER A 288 -6.57 -5.09 18.15
CA SER A 288 -7.69 -5.39 19.03
C SER A 288 -7.45 -5.00 20.49
N ARG A 289 -6.19 -4.85 20.91
CA ARG A 289 -5.76 -4.42 22.25
C ARG A 289 -5.33 -2.95 22.30
N SER A 290 -5.47 -2.22 21.20
CA SER A 290 -5.05 -0.82 21.11
C SER A 290 -6.24 0.12 21.22
N HIS A 291 -6.02 1.29 21.83
CA HIS A 291 -7.00 2.36 21.92
C HIS A 291 -6.96 3.27 20.69
N MET A 292 -5.77 3.52 20.12
CA MET A 292 -5.53 4.44 19.00
C MET A 292 -4.38 3.97 18.13
N LEU A 293 -4.53 4.15 16.81
CA LEU A 293 -3.41 4.08 15.87
C LEU A 293 -2.81 5.47 15.66
N LEU A 294 -1.46 5.58 15.68
CA LEU A 294 -0.73 6.81 15.37
C LEU A 294 -0.05 6.69 14.00
N ILE A 295 -0.29 7.67 13.12
CA ILE A 295 0.39 7.81 11.82
C ILE A 295 1.11 9.16 11.80
N PRO A 296 2.33 9.24 12.31
CA PRO A 296 3.11 10.48 12.35
C PRO A 296 3.83 10.80 11.04
N SER A 297 3.47 10.13 9.96
CA SER A 297 4.16 10.15 8.67
C SER A 297 4.22 11.55 8.05
N ARG A 298 5.33 11.85 7.36
CA ARG A 298 5.45 13.07 6.54
C ARG A 298 4.62 12.98 5.26
N ARG A 299 4.50 11.79 4.69
CA ARG A 299 3.75 11.51 3.46
C ARG A 299 3.29 10.05 3.41
N GLU A 300 2.07 9.84 2.99
CA GLU A 300 1.47 8.54 2.68
C GLU A 300 0.77 8.59 1.33
N SER A 301 0.86 7.51 0.55
CA SER A 301 0.07 7.38 -0.68
C SER A 301 -1.38 7.01 -0.41
N PHE A 302 -1.63 6.20 0.63
CA PHE A 302 -2.97 5.72 0.99
C PHE A 302 -3.15 5.59 2.51
N GLY A 303 -2.32 4.77 3.18
CA GLY A 303 -2.41 4.53 4.61
C GLY A 303 -3.15 3.25 4.97
N ILE A 304 -2.74 2.10 4.40
CA ILE A 304 -3.31 0.78 4.71
C ILE A 304 -3.48 0.55 6.22
N PRO A 305 -2.50 0.86 7.11
CA PRO A 305 -2.66 0.67 8.54
C PRO A 305 -3.84 1.43 9.16
N ALA A 306 -4.23 2.58 8.59
CA ALA A 306 -5.42 3.30 9.05
C ALA A 306 -6.70 2.49 8.81
N ILE A 307 -6.83 1.87 7.63
CA ILE A 307 -8.00 1.03 7.32
C ILE A 307 -8.00 -0.23 8.19
N GLU A 308 -6.83 -0.85 8.42
CA GLU A 308 -6.69 -2.01 9.32
C GLU A 308 -7.13 -1.67 10.75
N ALA A 309 -6.72 -0.49 11.25
CA ALA A 309 -7.12 -0.01 12.57
C ALA A 309 -8.65 0.25 12.64
N LEU A 310 -9.21 0.95 11.65
CA LEU A 310 -10.65 1.20 11.60
C LEU A 310 -11.45 -0.11 11.50
N ALA A 311 -10.97 -1.10 10.75
CA ALA A 311 -11.57 -2.43 10.69
C ALA A 311 -11.53 -3.15 12.04
N ALA A 312 -10.50 -2.90 12.86
CA ALA A 312 -10.40 -3.39 14.24
C ALA A 312 -11.22 -2.55 15.24
N GLY A 313 -11.93 -1.51 14.81
CA GLY A 313 -12.66 -0.60 15.70
C GLY A 313 -11.72 0.36 16.47
N VAL A 314 -10.55 0.68 15.92
CA VAL A 314 -9.54 1.55 16.51
C VAL A 314 -9.49 2.88 15.78
N PRO A 315 -9.74 4.02 16.44
CA PRO A 315 -9.63 5.34 15.84
C PRO A 315 -8.18 5.70 15.49
N VAL A 316 -8.02 6.67 14.58
CA VAL A 316 -6.73 7.03 14.00
C VAL A 316 -6.35 8.46 14.36
N ILE A 317 -5.13 8.66 14.84
CA ILE A 317 -4.47 9.96 14.91
C ILE A 317 -3.47 10.00 13.74
N SER A 318 -3.61 10.95 12.85
CA SER A 318 -2.74 11.08 11.69
C SER A 318 -2.25 12.50 11.51
N THR A 319 -1.03 12.62 11.03
CA THR A 319 -0.62 13.88 10.41
C THR A 319 -1.37 14.09 9.11
N ARG A 320 -1.45 15.35 8.63
CA ARG A 320 -1.93 15.68 7.28
C ARG A 320 -0.91 15.25 6.22
N CYS A 321 -0.82 13.94 6.02
CA CYS A 321 0.19 13.30 5.18
C CYS A 321 -0.36 12.83 3.82
N ASN A 322 -1.41 13.43 3.34
CA ASN A 322 -2.09 13.25 2.04
C ASN A 322 -3.03 12.02 1.97
N GLY A 323 -2.51 10.82 1.74
CA GLY A 323 -3.34 9.63 1.48
C GLY A 323 -4.46 9.39 2.50
N PRO A 324 -4.16 9.27 3.80
CA PRO A 324 -5.17 9.05 4.84
C PRO A 324 -6.25 10.13 4.92
N GLU A 325 -5.92 11.38 4.63
CA GLU A 325 -6.87 12.50 4.65
C GLU A 325 -8.05 12.30 3.67
N THR A 326 -7.88 11.46 2.66
CA THR A 326 -8.91 11.22 1.65
C THR A 326 -10.11 10.42 2.18
N PHE A 327 -9.96 9.73 3.32
CA PHE A 327 -11.01 8.91 3.93
C PHE A 327 -11.15 9.09 5.46
N LEU A 328 -10.14 9.64 6.12
CA LEU A 328 -10.25 9.96 7.55
C LEU A 328 -11.15 11.19 7.75
N THR A 329 -12.17 11.00 8.57
CA THR A 329 -13.13 12.05 8.94
C THR A 329 -13.11 12.30 10.45
N PRO A 330 -13.62 13.42 10.94
CA PRO A 330 -13.72 13.66 12.38
C PRO A 330 -14.47 12.57 13.16
N ALA A 331 -15.33 11.77 12.49
CA ALA A 331 -16.03 10.66 13.14
C ALA A 331 -15.09 9.48 13.53
N CYS A 332 -13.93 9.34 12.86
CA CYS A 332 -13.04 8.20 13.07
C CYS A 332 -11.58 8.59 13.37
N SER A 333 -11.26 9.88 13.36
CA SER A 333 -9.88 10.34 13.47
C SER A 333 -9.74 11.74 14.07
N GLU A 334 -8.50 12.06 14.48
CA GLU A 334 -7.99 13.41 14.70
C GLU A 334 -6.78 13.65 13.79
N LEU A 335 -6.69 14.84 13.20
CA LEU A 335 -5.59 15.22 12.32
C LEU A 335 -4.77 16.35 12.93
N CYS A 336 -3.44 16.31 12.69
CA CYS A 336 -2.49 17.36 13.06
C CYS A 336 -1.54 17.67 11.89
N GLU A 337 -0.76 18.74 12.01
CA GLU A 337 0.20 19.09 10.97
C GLU A 337 1.42 18.17 10.99
N VAL A 338 2.10 18.05 9.84
CA VAL A 338 3.34 17.28 9.70
C VAL A 338 4.47 17.96 10.47
N ASN A 339 5.34 17.18 11.12
CA ASN A 339 6.44 17.68 11.98
C ASN A 339 5.98 18.51 13.18
N ASP A 340 4.77 18.29 13.68
CA ASP A 340 4.19 19.01 14.81
C ASP A 340 3.90 18.04 15.98
N PRO A 341 4.87 17.80 16.89
CA PRO A 341 4.64 16.94 18.05
C PRO A 341 3.64 17.53 19.04
N GLN A 342 3.54 18.88 19.15
CA GLN A 342 2.53 19.51 20.01
C GLN A 342 1.12 19.29 19.47
N GLY A 343 0.92 19.53 18.16
CA GLY A 343 -0.37 19.28 17.50
C GLY A 343 -0.78 17.80 17.57
N MET A 344 0.19 16.87 17.49
CA MET A 344 -0.09 15.45 17.67
C MET A 344 -0.46 15.11 19.12
N ALA A 345 0.20 15.72 20.11
CA ALA A 345 -0.18 15.58 21.52
C ALA A 345 -1.61 16.07 21.77
N ASP A 346 -1.96 17.24 21.23
CA ASP A 346 -3.31 17.79 21.32
C ASP A 346 -4.35 16.90 20.65
N ALA A 347 -4.03 16.29 19.51
CA ALA A 347 -4.91 15.36 18.80
C ALA A 347 -5.11 14.06 19.59
N ILE A 348 -4.06 13.52 20.21
CA ILE A 348 -4.14 12.34 21.10
C ILE A 348 -5.04 12.64 22.30
N GLU A 349 -4.88 13.77 22.94
CA GLU A 349 -5.70 14.17 24.09
C GLU A 349 -7.17 14.35 23.70
N ARG A 350 -7.47 15.07 22.61
CA ARG A 350 -8.85 15.21 22.10
C ARG A 350 -9.48 13.85 21.85
N MET A 351 -8.77 12.94 21.17
CA MET A 351 -9.27 11.59 20.89
C MET A 351 -9.45 10.80 22.19
N TYR A 352 -8.55 10.92 23.15
CA TYR A 352 -8.68 10.25 24.45
C TYR A 352 -10.02 10.60 25.13
N HIS A 353 -10.38 11.87 25.17
CA HIS A 353 -11.66 12.30 25.76
C HIS A 353 -12.87 11.84 24.95
N ARG A 354 -12.71 11.60 23.66
CA ARG A 354 -13.79 11.14 22.76
C ARG A 354 -13.96 9.61 22.71
N LEU A 355 -12.97 8.82 23.17
CA LEU A 355 -13.03 7.36 23.10
C LEU A 355 -14.35 6.77 23.62
N PRO A 356 -14.93 7.23 24.75
CA PRO A 356 -16.20 6.68 25.26
C PRO A 356 -17.42 6.93 24.35
N GLU A 357 -17.35 7.92 23.45
CA GLU A 357 -18.44 8.32 22.57
C GLU A 357 -18.37 7.62 21.20
N LEU A 358 -17.20 7.05 20.86
CA LEU A 358 -16.98 6.40 19.58
C LEU A 358 -17.67 5.04 19.51
N LYS A 359 -18.39 4.81 18.42
CA LYS A 359 -18.98 3.51 18.13
C LYS A 359 -18.06 2.72 17.19
N GLU A 360 -17.65 1.54 17.61
CA GLU A 360 -16.83 0.65 16.76
C GLU A 360 -17.50 0.37 15.40
N SER A 361 -18.83 0.30 15.34
CA SER A 361 -19.57 0.12 14.09
C SER A 361 -19.24 1.20 13.07
N ASP A 362 -19.19 2.47 13.51
CA ASP A 362 -18.98 3.61 12.61
C ASP A 362 -17.55 3.61 12.06
N LEU A 363 -16.56 3.22 12.88
CA LEU A 363 -15.17 3.03 12.45
C LEU A 363 -15.07 1.92 11.41
N ARG A 364 -15.70 0.77 11.70
CA ARG A 364 -15.73 -0.39 10.80
C ARG A 364 -16.46 -0.10 9.49
N ASP A 365 -17.49 0.74 9.50
CA ASP A 365 -18.22 1.14 8.30
C ASP A 365 -17.35 1.96 7.33
N VAL A 366 -16.45 2.80 7.85
CA VAL A 366 -15.43 3.47 7.02
C VAL A 366 -14.51 2.44 6.38
N ALA A 367 -14.01 1.45 7.16
CA ALA A 367 -13.10 0.43 6.63
C ALA A 367 -13.73 -0.47 5.57
N ARG A 368 -15.04 -0.82 5.69
CA ARG A 368 -15.75 -1.68 4.74
C ARG A 368 -15.78 -1.16 3.31
N GLN A 369 -15.61 0.15 3.12
CA GLN A 369 -15.52 0.73 1.78
C GLN A 369 -14.27 0.25 1.02
N PHE A 370 -13.29 -0.26 1.74
CA PHE A 370 -11.99 -0.72 1.23
C PHE A 370 -11.81 -2.24 1.31
N ASP A 371 -12.86 -2.98 1.62
CA ASP A 371 -12.82 -4.43 1.72
C ASP A 371 -12.72 -5.12 0.34
N ASN A 372 -12.45 -6.43 0.39
CA ASN A 372 -12.27 -7.26 -0.80
C ASN A 372 -13.44 -7.14 -1.80
N ALA A 373 -14.67 -7.12 -1.33
CA ALA A 373 -15.86 -7.08 -2.19
C ALA A 373 -16.06 -5.70 -2.81
N SER A 374 -15.92 -4.63 -2.01
CA SER A 374 -16.09 -3.24 -2.44
C SER A 374 -15.07 -2.86 -3.52
N ILE A 375 -13.80 -3.15 -3.29
CA ILE A 375 -12.73 -2.81 -4.24
C ILE A 375 -12.76 -3.70 -5.48
N ALA A 376 -13.06 -5.00 -5.34
CA ALA A 376 -13.21 -5.88 -6.50
C ALA A 376 -14.38 -5.43 -7.39
N LYS A 377 -15.51 -5.00 -6.82
CA LYS A 377 -16.65 -4.45 -7.55
C LYS A 377 -16.25 -3.19 -8.33
N LEU A 378 -15.60 -2.22 -7.66
CA LEU A 378 -15.12 -0.99 -8.30
C LEU A 378 -14.15 -1.28 -9.45
N ALA A 379 -13.21 -2.20 -9.24
CA ALA A 379 -12.28 -2.61 -10.29
C ALA A 379 -12.99 -3.24 -11.49
N GLN A 380 -13.99 -4.10 -11.25
CA GLN A 380 -14.80 -4.70 -12.32
C GLN A 380 -15.59 -3.65 -13.12
N GLU A 381 -16.09 -2.59 -12.48
CA GLU A 381 -16.73 -1.46 -13.17
C GLU A 381 -15.73 -0.80 -14.13
N TYR A 382 -14.51 -0.53 -13.67
CA TYR A 382 -13.45 0.06 -14.51
C TYR A 382 -13.01 -0.87 -15.66
N TYR A 383 -12.97 -2.18 -15.45
CA TYR A 383 -12.69 -3.14 -16.53
C TYR A 383 -13.76 -3.08 -17.62
N ARG A 384 -15.04 -3.08 -17.24
CA ARG A 384 -16.15 -2.99 -18.20
C ARG A 384 -16.14 -1.67 -18.97
N GLU A 385 -15.83 -0.56 -18.32
CA GLU A 385 -15.73 0.75 -18.97
C GLU A 385 -14.63 0.79 -20.07
N VAL A 386 -13.47 0.19 -19.84
CA VAL A 386 -12.39 0.20 -20.86
C VAL A 386 -12.60 -0.79 -21.96
N MET A 387 -13.39 -1.86 -21.73
CA MET A 387 -13.78 -2.85 -22.75
C MET A 387 -14.89 -2.33 -23.67
N ALA A 388 -15.70 -1.38 -23.22
CA ALA A 388 -16.80 -0.80 -23.99
C ALA A 388 -16.36 0.30 -24.96
N LYS A 389 -15.13 0.77 -24.88
CA LYS A 389 -14.50 1.76 -25.77
C LYS A 389 -13.78 1.10 -26.94
#